data_ae1252f66c28aa1ec48a81e93a3a916f
#
_entry.id   ae1252f66c28aa1ec48a81e93a3a916f
#
_cell.length_a   1.000
_cell.length_b   1.000
_cell.length_c   1.000
_cell.angle_alpha   90.00
_cell.angle_beta   90.00
_cell.angle_gamma   90.00
#
_symmetry.space_group_name_H-M   'P 1'
#
loop_
_entity.id
_entity.type
_entity.pdbx_description
1 polymer ?
#
loop_
_entity_poly.entity_id
_entity_poly.type
_entity_poly.pdbx_seq_one_letter_code
_entity_poly.pdbx_strand_id
1 'polypeptide(L)'
;MTNEELNTALYEKMFAEQETFRAWLLSQPPEEILNHAYEYTMREDILMSLEYHDLPDAQARALLKSPSTLADVFADWENKETGHMDDIWQTVEDRAKAEVQKYKKKDEKER
;
A
#
# COMPACT_ATOMS: atom_id res chain seq x y z
N MET A 1 11.70 -16.96 -22.28
CA MET A 1 10.93 -15.71 -22.06
C MET A 1 11.85 -14.50 -21.99
N THR A 2 11.46 -13.42 -22.61
CA THR A 2 12.19 -12.16 -22.49
C THR A 2 11.95 -11.56 -21.10
N ASN A 3 12.77 -10.58 -20.72
CA ASN A 3 12.58 -9.85 -19.45
C ASN A 3 11.19 -9.23 -19.38
N GLU A 4 10.75 -8.60 -20.46
CA GLU A 4 9.42 -8.02 -20.53
C GLU A 4 8.31 -9.06 -20.31
N GLU A 5 8.43 -10.22 -20.94
CA GLU A 5 7.46 -11.30 -20.77
C GLU A 5 7.45 -11.84 -19.34
N LEU A 6 8.63 -11.96 -18.71
CA LEU A 6 8.74 -12.40 -17.32
C LEU A 6 8.05 -11.42 -16.36
N ASN A 7 8.28 -10.13 -16.56
CA ASN A 7 7.69 -9.10 -15.70
C ASN A 7 6.18 -8.97 -15.92
N THR A 8 5.74 -9.12 -17.17
CA THR A 8 4.31 -9.14 -17.47
C THR A 8 3.62 -10.33 -16.81
N ALA A 9 4.24 -11.52 -16.92
CA ALA A 9 3.69 -12.73 -16.29
C ALA A 9 3.63 -12.58 -14.77
N LEU A 10 4.63 -11.96 -14.17
CA LEU A 10 4.65 -11.70 -12.73
C LEU A 10 3.51 -10.77 -12.32
N TYR A 11 3.33 -9.68 -13.06
CA TYR A 11 2.23 -8.73 -12.80
C TYR A 11 0.88 -9.45 -12.88
N GLU A 12 0.67 -10.23 -13.94
CA GLU A 12 -0.59 -10.95 -14.14
C GLU A 12 -0.86 -11.93 -13.00
N LYS A 13 0.17 -12.62 -12.54
CA LYS A 13 0.06 -13.55 -11.42
C LYS A 13 -0.35 -12.84 -10.13
N MET A 14 0.31 -11.73 -9.84
CA MET A 14 0.02 -10.97 -8.63
C MET A 14 -1.34 -10.27 -8.72
N PHE A 15 -1.72 -9.83 -9.91
CA PHE A 15 -3.05 -9.27 -10.14
C PHE A 15 -4.13 -10.33 -9.86
N ALA A 16 -3.91 -11.56 -10.30
CA ALA A 16 -4.85 -12.66 -10.03
C ALA A 16 -4.96 -12.96 -8.54
N GLU A 17 -3.84 -12.87 -7.80
CA GLU A 17 -3.87 -13.00 -6.33
C GLU A 17 -4.77 -11.92 -5.71
N GLN A 18 -4.65 -10.69 -6.18
CA GLN A 18 -5.44 -9.58 -5.66
C GLN A 18 -6.92 -9.77 -5.98
N GLU A 19 -7.25 -10.26 -7.16
CA GLU A 19 -8.63 -10.54 -7.53
C GLU A 19 -9.24 -11.62 -6.63
N THR A 20 -8.47 -12.65 -6.30
CA THR A 20 -8.91 -13.70 -5.37
C THR A 20 -9.13 -13.12 -3.97
N PHE A 21 -8.22 -12.29 -3.50
CA PHE A 21 -8.33 -11.61 -2.21
C PHE A 21 -9.56 -10.69 -2.19
N ARG A 22 -9.76 -9.92 -3.24
CA ARG A 22 -10.92 -9.04 -3.37
C ARG A 22 -12.23 -9.82 -3.30
N ALA A 23 -12.33 -10.92 -4.04
CA ALA A 23 -13.54 -11.76 -4.04
C ALA A 23 -13.82 -12.31 -2.64
N TRP A 24 -12.78 -12.80 -1.96
CA TRP A 24 -12.92 -13.26 -0.58
C TRP A 24 -13.40 -12.14 0.33
N LEU A 25 -12.78 -10.97 0.22
CA LEU A 25 -13.10 -9.83 1.06
C LEU A 25 -14.54 -9.38 0.88
N LEU A 26 -15.02 -9.34 -0.36
CA LEU A 26 -16.40 -8.94 -0.66
C LEU A 26 -17.44 -9.93 -0.11
N SER A 27 -17.02 -11.16 0.20
CA SER A 27 -17.90 -12.17 0.82
C SER A 27 -17.97 -12.07 2.34
N GLN A 28 -17.15 -11.18 2.94
CA GLN A 28 -17.06 -11.04 4.38
C GLN A 28 -18.03 -9.99 4.92
N PRO A 29 -18.36 -10.06 6.23
CA PRO A 29 -19.17 -9.01 6.86
C PRO A 29 -18.45 -7.64 6.78
N PRO A 30 -19.20 -6.52 6.83
CA PRO A 30 -18.60 -5.20 6.73
C PRO A 30 -17.45 -4.94 7.71
N GLU A 31 -17.54 -5.46 8.92
CA GLU A 31 -16.48 -5.29 9.92
C GLU A 31 -15.15 -5.93 9.47
N GLU A 32 -15.23 -7.14 8.88
CA GLU A 32 -14.05 -7.81 8.35
C GLU A 32 -13.48 -7.07 7.13
N ILE A 33 -14.33 -6.50 6.31
CA ILE A 33 -13.89 -5.68 5.18
C ILE A 33 -13.07 -4.49 5.68
N LEU A 34 -13.56 -3.82 6.72
CA LEU A 34 -12.84 -2.70 7.31
C LEU A 34 -11.49 -3.12 7.90
N ASN A 35 -11.45 -4.28 8.54
CA ASN A 35 -10.21 -4.79 9.15
C ASN A 35 -9.13 -5.11 8.12
N HIS A 36 -9.50 -5.39 6.88
CA HIS A 36 -8.57 -5.72 5.80
C HIS A 36 -8.43 -4.62 4.75
N ALA A 37 -9.06 -3.47 4.98
CA ALA A 37 -9.03 -2.36 4.00
C ALA A 37 -7.62 -1.87 3.73
N TYR A 38 -6.79 -1.75 4.76
CA TYR A 38 -5.40 -1.31 4.62
C TYR A 38 -4.60 -2.30 3.78
N GLU A 39 -4.74 -3.59 4.05
CA GLU A 39 -4.07 -4.63 3.29
C GLU A 39 -4.46 -4.58 1.81
N TYR A 40 -5.75 -4.44 1.53
CA TYR A 40 -6.24 -4.34 0.16
C TYR A 40 -5.59 -3.14 -0.57
N THR A 41 -5.60 -1.98 0.07
CA THR A 41 -5.03 -0.75 -0.51
C THR A 41 -3.54 -0.88 -0.76
N MET A 42 -2.79 -1.44 0.19
CA MET A 42 -1.36 -1.63 0.03
C MET A 42 -1.02 -2.64 -1.05
N ARG A 43 -1.82 -3.69 -1.20
CA ARG A 43 -1.65 -4.64 -2.30
C ARG A 43 -1.86 -3.98 -3.66
N GLU A 44 -2.83 -3.05 -3.76
CA GLU A 44 -3.03 -2.26 -4.98
C GLU A 44 -1.79 -1.41 -5.29
N ASP A 45 -1.20 -0.79 -4.27
CA ASP A 45 0.01 0.02 -4.43
C ASP A 45 1.21 -0.83 -4.87
N ILE A 46 1.34 -2.04 -4.33
CA ILE A 46 2.39 -2.98 -4.74
C ILE A 46 2.24 -3.32 -6.22
N LEU A 47 1.01 -3.62 -6.66
CA LEU A 47 0.75 -3.89 -8.08
C LEU A 47 1.10 -2.69 -8.95
N MET A 48 0.75 -1.49 -8.51
CA MET A 48 1.07 -0.26 -9.24
C MET A 48 2.59 -0.10 -9.40
N SER A 49 3.37 -0.43 -8.39
CA SER A 49 4.82 -0.33 -8.47
C SER A 49 5.41 -1.21 -9.56
N LEU A 50 4.79 -2.37 -9.81
CA LEU A 50 5.21 -3.28 -10.86
C LEU A 50 4.90 -2.77 -12.26
N GLU A 51 3.94 -1.86 -12.40
CA GLU A 51 3.63 -1.23 -13.69
C GLU A 51 4.72 -0.27 -14.13
N TYR A 52 5.47 0.28 -13.18
CA TYR A 52 6.48 1.31 -13.46
C TYR A 52 7.92 0.81 -13.33
N HIS A 53 8.12 -0.43 -12.90
CA HIS A 53 9.45 -0.97 -12.64
C HIS A 53 9.54 -2.43 -13.10
N ASP A 54 10.70 -2.80 -13.61
CA ASP A 54 10.98 -4.18 -14.01
C ASP A 54 12.06 -4.78 -13.12
N LEU A 55 11.89 -6.06 -12.80
CA LEU A 55 12.90 -6.83 -12.08
C LEU A 55 13.84 -7.52 -13.06
N PRO A 56 15.10 -7.76 -12.66
CA PRO A 56 15.99 -8.63 -13.44
C PRO A 56 15.40 -10.03 -13.58
N ASP A 57 15.79 -10.74 -14.64
CA ASP A 57 15.24 -12.06 -14.99
C ASP A 57 15.20 -13.05 -13.81
N ALA A 58 16.32 -13.21 -13.11
CA ALA A 58 16.42 -14.16 -12.01
C ALA A 58 15.43 -13.86 -10.88
N GLN A 59 15.27 -12.57 -10.59
CA GLN A 59 14.34 -12.13 -9.53
C GLN A 59 12.88 -12.33 -9.95
N ALA A 60 12.55 -11.97 -11.18
CA ALA A 60 11.20 -12.16 -11.70
C ALA A 60 10.83 -13.65 -11.72
N ARG A 61 11.76 -14.52 -12.16
CA ARG A 61 11.54 -15.96 -12.15
C ARG A 61 11.34 -16.52 -10.76
N ALA A 62 12.11 -16.04 -9.80
CA ALA A 62 11.99 -16.49 -8.40
C ALA A 62 10.61 -16.16 -7.84
N LEU A 63 10.14 -14.93 -8.08
CA LEU A 63 8.82 -14.52 -7.61
C LEU A 63 7.68 -15.23 -8.33
N LEU A 64 7.88 -15.58 -9.61
CA LEU A 64 6.90 -16.37 -10.36
C LEU A 64 6.69 -17.76 -9.77
N LYS A 65 7.70 -18.32 -9.12
CA LYS A 65 7.63 -19.64 -8.49
C LYS A 65 6.96 -19.61 -7.12
N SER A 66 6.85 -18.45 -6.51
CA SER A 66 6.22 -18.33 -5.19
C SER A 66 4.71 -18.52 -5.32
N PRO A 67 4.06 -19.27 -4.42
CA PRO A 67 2.61 -19.49 -4.49
C PRO A 67 1.79 -18.28 -4.02
N SER A 68 2.39 -17.35 -3.28
CA SER A 68 1.66 -16.23 -2.67
C SER A 68 2.51 -14.96 -2.68
N THR A 69 3.00 -14.57 -3.84
CA THR A 69 3.95 -13.47 -4.00
C THR A 69 3.42 -12.15 -3.45
N LEU A 70 2.18 -11.78 -3.79
CA LEU A 70 1.60 -10.51 -3.35
C LEU A 70 1.45 -10.47 -1.82
N ALA A 71 0.95 -11.56 -1.25
CA ALA A 71 0.80 -11.67 0.21
C ALA A 71 2.15 -11.57 0.92
N ASP A 72 3.18 -12.21 0.35
CA ASP A 72 4.54 -12.19 0.93
C ASP A 72 5.14 -10.79 0.89
N VAL A 73 4.98 -10.07 -0.22
CA VAL A 73 5.48 -8.69 -0.34
C VAL A 73 4.75 -7.79 0.66
N PHE A 74 3.44 -7.96 0.80
CA PHE A 74 2.68 -7.18 1.78
C PHE A 74 3.18 -7.46 3.21
N ALA A 75 3.43 -8.72 3.55
CA ALA A 75 3.94 -9.07 4.88
C ALA A 75 5.30 -8.42 5.14
N ASP A 76 6.18 -8.40 4.15
CA ASP A 76 7.49 -7.74 4.25
C ASP A 76 7.33 -6.23 4.43
N TRP A 77 6.41 -5.62 3.70
CA TRP A 77 6.10 -4.19 3.83
C TRP A 77 5.60 -3.86 5.23
N GLU A 78 4.67 -4.66 5.74
CA GLU A 78 4.09 -4.47 7.06
C GLU A 78 5.16 -4.52 8.15
N ASN A 79 6.14 -5.41 8.01
CA ASN A 79 7.24 -5.55 8.96
C ASN A 79 8.25 -4.40 8.90
N LYS A 80 8.24 -3.60 7.84
CA LYS A 80 9.16 -2.45 7.69
C LYS A 80 8.64 -1.17 8.30
N GLU A 81 7.45 -1.18 8.84
CA GLU A 81 6.80 -0.01 9.36
C GLU A 81 7.47 0.56 10.60
N THR A 82 8.47 1.38 10.43
CA THR A 82 9.18 1.97 11.54
C THR A 82 8.90 3.44 11.76
N GLY A 83 8.44 4.16 10.73
CA GLY A 83 8.21 5.60 10.83
C GLY A 83 6.78 6.05 10.63
N HIS A 84 5.90 5.15 10.28
CA HIS A 84 4.54 5.49 9.88
C HIS A 84 3.74 6.21 10.99
N MET A 85 3.75 5.68 12.21
CA MET A 85 3.02 6.29 13.32
C MET A 85 3.64 7.62 13.73
N ASP A 86 4.97 7.73 13.66
CA ASP A 86 5.67 8.98 13.96
C ASP A 86 5.30 10.05 12.92
N ASP A 87 5.23 9.68 11.65
CA ASP A 87 4.85 10.59 10.58
C ASP A 87 3.41 11.06 10.74
N ILE A 88 2.51 10.15 11.10
CA ILE A 88 1.11 10.51 11.37
C ILE A 88 1.04 11.51 12.52
N TRP A 89 1.75 11.24 13.62
CA TRP A 89 1.75 12.12 14.77
C TRP A 89 2.33 13.49 14.43
N GLN A 90 3.43 13.51 13.67
CA GLN A 90 4.01 14.77 13.23
C GLN A 90 3.00 15.58 12.41
N THR A 91 2.23 14.90 11.56
CA THR A 91 1.19 15.55 10.77
C THR A 91 0.10 16.14 11.66
N VAL A 92 -0.30 15.44 12.70
CA VAL A 92 -1.27 15.94 13.69
C VAL A 92 -0.74 17.20 14.38
N GLU A 93 0.53 17.15 14.82
CA GLU A 93 1.15 18.30 15.48
C GLU A 93 1.24 19.52 14.55
N ASP A 94 1.63 19.29 13.32
CA ASP A 94 1.74 20.38 12.32
C ASP A 94 0.39 21.00 12.05
N ARG A 95 -0.65 20.19 11.97
CA ARG A 95 -2.01 20.70 11.79
C ARG A 95 -2.47 21.50 12.99
N ALA A 96 -2.16 21.01 14.20
CA ALA A 96 -2.51 21.72 15.44
C ALA A 96 -1.84 23.10 15.48
N LYS A 97 -0.57 23.16 15.11
CA LYS A 97 0.17 24.44 15.06
C LYS A 97 -0.45 25.41 14.04
N ALA A 98 -0.83 24.89 12.86
CA ALA A 98 -1.46 25.69 11.83
C ALA A 98 -2.79 26.26 12.31
N GLU A 99 -3.58 25.46 13.03
CA GLU A 99 -4.86 25.93 13.57
C GLU A 99 -4.66 27.02 14.63
N VAL A 100 -3.65 26.88 15.49
CA VAL A 100 -3.33 27.92 16.48
C VAL A 100 -3.01 29.24 15.80
N GLN A 101 -2.17 29.22 14.76
CA GLN A 101 -1.80 30.42 14.01
C GLN A 101 -3.03 31.07 13.34
N LYS A 102 -3.92 30.25 12.81
CA LYS A 102 -5.16 30.72 12.19
C LYS A 102 -6.03 31.50 13.17
N TYR A 103 -6.20 30.98 14.39
CA TYR A 103 -6.98 31.67 15.43
C TYR A 103 -6.30 32.92 15.93
N LYS A 104 -4.99 32.94 16.06
CA LYS A 104 -4.23 34.13 16.43
C LYS A 104 -4.42 35.28 15.44
N LYS A 105 -4.37 34.97 14.15
CA LYS A 105 -4.58 35.96 13.08
C LYS A 105 -5.99 36.53 13.12
N LYS A 106 -6.97 35.68 13.42
CA LYS A 106 -8.36 36.10 13.53
C LYS A 106 -8.56 37.08 14.72
N ASP A 107 -7.96 36.75 15.87
CA ASP A 107 -8.00 37.62 17.05
C ASP A 107 -7.35 38.98 16.79
N GLU A 108 -6.20 38.98 16.10
CA GLU A 108 -5.50 40.21 15.73
C GLU A 108 -6.36 41.09 14.81
N LYS A 109 -7.12 40.51 13.90
CA LYS A 109 -7.99 41.24 12.98
C LYS A 109 -9.23 41.81 13.69
N GLU A 110 -9.66 41.23 14.77
CA GLU A 110 -10.82 41.69 15.53
C GLU A 110 -10.45 42.84 16.47
N ARG A 111 -9.18 43.11 16.67
CA ARG A 111 -8.68 44.22 17.46
C ARG A 111 -8.49 45.45 16.58
#